data_c9e84eaa0ef0c27002048f8716be9f51
#
_entry.id   c9e84eaa0ef0c27002048f8716be9f51
#
_cell.length_a   1.000
_cell.length_b   1.000
_cell.length_c   1.000
_cell.angle_alpha   90.00
_cell.angle_beta   90.00
_cell.angle_gamma   90.00
#
_symmetry.space_group_name_H-M   'P 1'
#
loop_
_entity.id
_entity.type
_entity.pdbx_description
1 polymer ?
#
loop_
_entity_poly.entity_id
_entity_poly.type
_entity_poly.pdbx_seq_one_letter_code
_entity_poly.pdbx_strand_id
1 'polypeptide(L)'
;MPLYGIAFVRAGEAVGAKTRLDVASFEKLFSAGIDAIQRRGKAVRGDKTMLDTLIPIRDAFLPENAEGKSLRECLEDALEAGRAGAEYTKTIAARRGRAALIGTRSIGIEDPGAMSSLIMFRALCGYLRG
;
A
#
# COMPACT_ATOMS: atom_id res chain seq x y z
N MET A 1 11.80 2.10 14.89
CA MET A 1 12.08 1.77 13.48
C MET A 1 11.07 2.47 12.58
N PRO A 2 11.52 3.08 11.49
CA PRO A 2 10.61 3.69 10.53
C PRO A 2 9.59 2.67 9.99
N LEU A 3 8.37 3.14 9.70
CA LEU A 3 7.29 2.25 9.23
C LEU A 3 7.65 1.49 7.95
N TYR A 4 8.28 2.16 6.97
CA TYR A 4 8.70 1.48 5.76
C TYR A 4 9.76 0.41 6.03
N GLY A 5 10.69 0.68 6.96
CA GLY A 5 11.72 -0.29 7.32
C GLY A 5 11.12 -1.59 7.85
N ILE A 6 10.20 -1.50 8.81
CA ILE A 6 9.57 -2.70 9.37
C ILE A 6 8.70 -3.41 8.33
N ALA A 7 8.03 -2.65 7.47
CA ALA A 7 7.22 -3.22 6.40
C ALA A 7 8.07 -4.04 5.43
N PHE A 8 9.22 -3.52 4.99
CA PHE A 8 10.11 -4.24 4.08
C PHE A 8 10.69 -5.50 4.73
N VAL A 9 11.08 -5.41 6.00
CA VAL A 9 11.59 -6.60 6.73
C VAL A 9 10.54 -7.70 6.76
N ARG A 10 9.32 -7.39 7.15
CA ARG A 10 8.24 -8.38 7.24
C ARG A 10 7.83 -8.91 5.88
N ALA A 11 7.77 -8.05 4.87
CA ALA A 11 7.49 -8.48 3.50
C ALA A 11 8.56 -9.46 2.99
N GLY A 12 9.84 -9.16 3.26
CA GLY A 12 10.94 -10.05 2.90
C GLY A 12 10.85 -11.40 3.58
N GLU A 13 10.52 -11.42 4.87
CA GLU A 13 10.32 -12.67 5.61
C GLU A 13 9.18 -13.50 5.02
N ALA A 14 8.09 -12.85 4.61
CA ALA A 14 6.92 -13.52 4.06
C ALA A 14 7.20 -14.27 2.76
N VAL A 15 8.11 -13.74 1.92
CA VAL A 15 8.46 -14.41 0.65
C VAL A 15 9.66 -15.34 0.79
N GLY A 16 10.44 -15.19 1.86
CA GLY A 16 11.56 -16.08 2.16
C GLY A 16 12.61 -16.09 1.05
N ALA A 17 13.03 -17.29 0.66
CA ALA A 17 14.11 -17.48 -0.33
C ALA A 17 13.60 -17.57 -1.78
N LYS A 18 12.36 -17.20 -2.06
CA LYS A 18 11.82 -17.27 -3.42
C LYS A 18 12.54 -16.32 -4.35
N THR A 19 12.89 -16.80 -5.53
CA THR A 19 13.52 -16.00 -6.58
C THR A 19 12.51 -15.49 -7.61
N ARG A 20 11.29 -16.05 -7.61
CA ARG A 20 10.18 -15.61 -8.47
C ARG A 20 8.95 -15.37 -7.62
N LEU A 21 8.24 -14.30 -7.93
CA LEU A 21 7.03 -13.93 -7.21
C LEU A 21 5.82 -14.03 -8.15
N ASP A 22 4.79 -14.71 -7.67
CA ASP A 22 3.49 -14.80 -8.36
C ASP A 22 2.46 -13.92 -7.64
N VAL A 23 1.21 -13.95 -8.09
CA VAL A 23 0.12 -13.18 -7.48
C VAL A 23 -0.01 -13.47 -6.00
N ALA A 24 0.03 -14.76 -5.61
CA ALA A 24 -0.09 -15.13 -4.20
C ALA A 24 1.08 -14.61 -3.36
N SER A 25 2.29 -14.58 -3.94
CA SER A 25 3.47 -14.01 -3.25
C SER A 25 3.33 -12.52 -3.01
N PHE A 26 2.83 -11.77 -4.01
CA PHE A 26 2.58 -10.34 -3.86
C PHE A 26 1.54 -10.07 -2.79
N GLU A 27 0.46 -10.85 -2.75
CA GLU A 27 -0.55 -10.73 -1.70
C GLU A 27 0.08 -10.93 -0.32
N LYS A 28 0.88 -11.97 -0.15
CA LYS A 28 1.52 -12.29 1.13
C LYS A 28 2.49 -11.18 1.58
N LEU A 29 3.33 -10.69 0.68
CA LEU A 29 4.31 -9.68 1.06
C LEU A 29 3.65 -8.35 1.41
N PHE A 30 2.63 -7.94 0.68
CA PHE A 30 1.89 -6.72 1.00
C PHE A 30 1.10 -6.87 2.30
N SER A 31 0.46 -8.02 2.51
CA SER A 31 -0.28 -8.28 3.76
C SER A 31 0.65 -8.25 4.97
N ALA A 32 1.83 -8.84 4.88
CA ALA A 32 2.82 -8.82 5.96
C ALA A 32 3.32 -7.40 6.25
N GLY A 33 3.60 -6.63 5.19
CA GLY A 33 4.03 -5.25 5.34
C GLY A 33 2.95 -4.36 5.95
N ILE A 34 1.72 -4.50 5.48
CA ILE A 34 0.56 -3.76 6.01
C ILE A 34 0.33 -4.11 7.49
N ASP A 35 0.36 -5.39 7.83
CA ASP A 35 0.19 -5.84 9.21
C ASP A 35 1.25 -5.21 10.13
N ALA A 36 2.50 -5.18 9.69
CA ALA A 36 3.59 -4.57 10.45
C ALA A 36 3.36 -3.07 10.67
N ILE A 37 2.90 -2.36 9.65
CA ILE A 37 2.60 -0.93 9.74
C ILE A 37 1.43 -0.70 10.71
N GLN A 38 0.38 -1.51 10.62
CA GLN A 38 -0.79 -1.38 11.50
C GLN A 38 -0.42 -1.63 12.96
N ARG A 39 0.38 -2.64 13.23
CA ARG A 39 0.82 -2.94 14.60
C ARG A 39 1.68 -1.83 15.18
N ARG A 40 2.55 -1.24 14.36
CA ARG A 40 3.47 -0.21 14.82
C ARG A 40 2.79 1.14 14.96
N GLY A 41 2.00 1.55 13.96
CA GLY A 41 1.37 2.86 13.90
C GLY A 41 -0.05 2.89 14.42
N LYS A 42 -0.67 1.72 14.60
CA LYS A 42 -2.06 1.55 15.03
C LYS A 42 -3.08 2.26 14.15
N ALA A 43 -2.70 2.54 12.90
CA ALA A 43 -3.58 3.16 11.93
C ALA A 43 -4.43 2.10 11.22
N VAL A 44 -5.56 2.53 10.69
CA VAL A 44 -6.43 1.71 9.85
C VAL A 44 -6.74 2.49 8.57
N ARG A 45 -7.36 1.81 7.61
CA ARG A 45 -7.82 2.45 6.39
C ARG A 45 -8.79 3.57 6.74
N GLY A 46 -8.59 4.74 6.13
CA GLY A 46 -9.41 5.92 6.40
C GLY A 46 -8.79 6.90 7.37
N ASP A 47 -7.67 6.55 8.00
CA ASP A 47 -6.96 7.44 8.93
C ASP A 47 -6.10 8.49 8.20
N LYS A 48 -6.05 8.45 6.90
CA LYS A 48 -5.22 9.29 6.04
C LYS A 48 -3.74 9.01 6.30
N THR A 49 -3.30 7.83 5.88
CA THR A 49 -1.91 7.39 5.99
C THR A 49 -1.50 6.62 4.73
N MET A 50 -0.27 6.12 4.71
CA MET A 50 0.20 5.25 3.63
C MET A 50 -0.68 4.02 3.44
N LEU A 51 -1.43 3.60 4.47
CA LEU A 51 -2.32 2.44 4.38
C LEU A 51 -3.48 2.67 3.41
N ASP A 52 -3.88 3.92 3.20
CA ASP A 52 -4.94 4.25 2.24
C ASP A 52 -4.54 3.99 0.79
N THR A 53 -3.23 3.86 0.53
CA THR A 53 -2.70 3.39 -0.75
C THR A 53 -2.40 1.90 -0.72
N LEU A 54 -1.71 1.43 0.33
CA LEU A 54 -1.19 0.06 0.40
C LEU A 54 -2.29 -0.99 0.50
N ILE A 55 -3.36 -0.72 1.26
CA ILE A 55 -4.45 -1.69 1.42
C ILE A 55 -5.17 -1.93 0.09
N PRO A 56 -5.58 -0.90 -0.68
CA PRO A 56 -6.15 -1.14 -2.01
C PRO A 56 -5.21 -1.87 -2.96
N ILE A 57 -3.91 -1.59 -2.91
CA ILE A 57 -2.92 -2.31 -3.70
C ILE A 57 -2.96 -3.81 -3.35
N ARG A 58 -2.86 -4.14 -2.07
CA ARG A 58 -2.90 -5.53 -1.61
C ARG A 58 -4.18 -6.23 -2.03
N ASP A 59 -5.31 -5.54 -1.92
CA ASP A 59 -6.62 -6.13 -2.23
C ASP A 59 -6.71 -6.59 -3.68
N ALA A 60 -6.01 -5.95 -4.61
CA ALA A 60 -6.01 -6.38 -6.01
C ALA A 60 -5.38 -7.77 -6.22
N PHE A 61 -4.56 -8.22 -5.27
CA PHE A 61 -3.93 -9.55 -5.33
C PHE A 61 -4.69 -10.61 -4.55
N LEU A 62 -5.78 -10.25 -3.86
CA LEU A 62 -6.60 -11.24 -3.15
C LEU A 62 -7.24 -12.20 -4.14
N PRO A 63 -7.42 -13.49 -3.78
CA PRO A 63 -7.97 -14.49 -4.70
C PRO A 63 -9.27 -14.06 -5.36
N GLU A 64 -10.19 -13.45 -4.63
CA GLU A 64 -11.48 -13.01 -5.16
C GLU A 64 -11.37 -11.90 -6.21
N ASN A 65 -10.28 -11.14 -6.20
CA ASN A 65 -10.06 -10.05 -7.16
C ASN A 65 -9.10 -10.45 -8.28
N ALA A 66 -8.27 -11.46 -8.04
CA ALA A 66 -7.23 -11.88 -8.97
C ALA A 66 -7.63 -13.07 -9.85
N GLU A 67 -8.79 -13.68 -9.58
CA GLU A 67 -9.22 -14.87 -10.30
C GLU A 67 -9.28 -14.64 -11.81
N GLY A 68 -8.63 -15.53 -12.56
CA GLY A 68 -8.61 -15.46 -14.01
C GLY A 68 -7.68 -14.38 -14.58
N LYS A 69 -6.92 -13.69 -13.75
CA LYS A 69 -6.02 -12.60 -14.17
C LYS A 69 -4.56 -13.01 -14.14
N SER A 70 -3.78 -12.49 -15.08
CA SER A 70 -2.33 -12.61 -15.06
C SER A 70 -1.74 -11.71 -13.98
N LEU A 71 -0.46 -11.95 -13.64
CA LEU A 71 0.25 -11.07 -12.72
C LEU A 71 0.27 -9.63 -13.23
N ARG A 72 0.49 -9.45 -14.54
CA ARG A 72 0.50 -8.12 -15.15
C ARG A 72 -0.83 -7.39 -14.97
N GLU A 73 -1.94 -8.10 -15.20
CA GLU A 73 -3.27 -7.53 -15.00
C GLU A 73 -3.50 -7.15 -13.54
N CYS A 74 -3.07 -8.00 -12.60
CA CYS A 74 -3.17 -7.69 -11.17
C CYS A 74 -2.33 -6.48 -10.79
N LEU A 75 -1.12 -6.34 -11.36
CA LEU A 75 -0.28 -5.17 -11.11
C LEU A 75 -0.92 -3.88 -11.63
N GLU A 76 -1.53 -3.94 -12.80
CA GLU A 76 -2.25 -2.78 -13.37
C GLU A 76 -3.45 -2.39 -12.50
N ASP A 77 -4.24 -3.38 -12.08
CA ASP A 77 -5.37 -3.15 -11.19
C ASP A 77 -4.92 -2.60 -9.84
N ALA A 78 -3.82 -3.13 -9.31
CA ALA A 78 -3.26 -2.68 -8.04
C ALA A 78 -2.79 -1.22 -8.12
N LEU A 79 -2.15 -0.85 -9.23
CA LEU A 79 -1.69 0.53 -9.43
C LEU A 79 -2.87 1.50 -9.48
N GLU A 80 -3.94 1.14 -10.19
CA GLU A 80 -5.15 1.96 -10.27
C GLU A 80 -5.84 2.06 -8.91
N ALA A 81 -5.93 0.94 -8.18
CA ALA A 81 -6.51 0.92 -6.83
C ALA A 81 -5.69 1.79 -5.87
N GLY A 82 -4.37 1.72 -5.95
CA GLY A 82 -3.48 2.56 -5.14
C GLY A 82 -3.64 4.03 -5.45
N ARG A 83 -3.77 4.38 -6.73
CA ARG A 83 -4.02 5.76 -7.17
C ARG A 83 -5.33 6.28 -6.60
N ALA A 84 -6.40 5.48 -6.67
CA ALA A 84 -7.70 5.85 -6.12
C ALA A 84 -7.62 6.03 -4.61
N GLY A 85 -6.88 5.17 -3.92
CA GLY A 85 -6.68 5.28 -2.47
C GLY A 85 -5.93 6.55 -2.06
N ALA A 86 -4.85 6.89 -2.79
CA ALA A 86 -4.11 8.11 -2.54
C ALA A 86 -4.98 9.35 -2.80
N GLU A 87 -5.75 9.34 -3.88
CA GLU A 87 -6.67 10.41 -4.22
C GLU A 87 -7.76 10.57 -3.14
N TYR A 88 -8.24 9.46 -2.61
CA TYR A 88 -9.24 9.45 -1.52
C TYR A 88 -8.72 10.22 -0.29
N THR A 89 -7.41 10.20 -0.03
CA THR A 89 -6.85 10.91 1.14
C THR A 89 -7.08 12.43 1.08
N LYS A 90 -7.35 12.98 -0.08
CA LYS A 90 -7.73 14.40 -0.21
C LYS A 90 -9.07 14.71 0.45
N THR A 91 -9.94 13.73 0.54
CA THR A 91 -11.33 13.93 1.01
C THR A 91 -11.48 13.76 2.51
N ILE A 92 -10.44 13.32 3.20
CA ILE A 92 -10.51 13.00 4.63
C ILE A 92 -9.48 13.82 5.42
N ALA A 93 -9.77 14.00 6.72
CA ALA A 93 -8.86 14.65 7.66
C ALA A 93 -7.90 13.61 8.24
N ALA A 94 -6.66 14.03 8.47
CA ALA A 94 -5.67 13.19 9.12
C ALA A 94 -6.05 12.88 10.57
N ARG A 95 -5.90 11.63 10.97
CA ARG A 95 -6.22 11.16 12.33
C ARG A 95 -5.00 10.65 13.07
N ARG A 96 -3.88 10.50 12.37
CA ARG A 96 -2.64 9.93 12.92
C ARG A 96 -1.44 10.78 12.52
N GLY A 97 -0.36 10.63 13.28
CA GLY A 97 0.91 11.28 12.97
C GLY A 97 0.85 12.79 13.10
N ARG A 98 1.86 13.45 12.54
CA ARG A 98 1.99 14.90 12.59
C ARG A 98 0.84 15.63 11.88
N ALA A 99 0.34 15.04 10.81
CA ALA A 99 -0.75 15.65 10.05
C ALA A 99 -2.05 15.77 10.87
N ALA A 100 -2.23 14.92 11.90
CA ALA A 100 -3.39 15.02 12.78
C ALA A 100 -3.44 16.34 13.55
N LEU A 101 -2.28 16.99 13.75
CA LEU A 101 -2.21 18.28 14.47
C LEU A 101 -2.92 19.40 13.73
N ILE A 102 -3.00 19.30 12.40
CA ILE A 102 -3.69 20.31 11.59
C ILE A 102 -5.17 19.97 11.35
N GLY A 103 -5.59 18.73 11.74
CA GLY A 103 -6.99 18.30 11.69
C GLY A 103 -7.64 18.53 10.33
N THR A 104 -8.75 19.27 10.30
CA THR A 104 -9.53 19.53 9.07
C THR A 104 -8.75 20.31 8.01
N ARG A 105 -7.67 21.00 8.36
CA ARG A 105 -6.82 21.67 7.38
C ARG A 105 -6.12 20.71 6.45
N SER A 106 -6.06 19.43 6.81
CA SER A 106 -5.46 18.39 5.95
C SER A 106 -6.37 17.99 4.79
N ILE A 107 -7.65 18.34 4.85
CA ILE A 107 -8.60 18.05 3.77
C ILE A 107 -8.22 18.86 2.53
N GLY A 108 -8.26 18.22 1.37
CA GLY A 108 -7.88 18.83 0.10
C GLY A 108 -6.45 18.58 -0.32
N ILE A 109 -5.64 17.98 0.56
CA ILE A 109 -4.23 17.65 0.30
C ILE A 109 -4.06 16.15 0.46
N GLU A 110 -3.39 15.50 -0.50
CA GLU A 110 -3.06 14.08 -0.38
C GLU A 110 -2.12 13.84 0.81
N ASP A 111 -2.28 12.70 1.45
CA ASP A 111 -1.34 12.29 2.48
C ASP A 111 0.05 12.01 1.86
N PRO A 112 1.14 12.60 2.41
CA PRO A 112 2.48 12.36 1.86
C PRO A 112 2.90 10.89 1.85
N GLY A 113 2.53 10.11 2.88
CA GLY A 113 2.83 8.68 2.95
C GLY A 113 2.07 7.89 1.90
N ALA A 114 0.79 8.25 1.67
CA ALA A 114 -0.02 7.64 0.62
C ALA A 114 0.62 7.91 -0.76
N MET A 115 1.08 9.12 -1.00
CA MET A 115 1.71 9.49 -2.27
C MET A 115 3.06 8.82 -2.44
N SER A 116 3.90 8.75 -1.41
CA SER A 116 5.20 8.08 -1.52
C SER A 116 5.04 6.59 -1.77
N SER A 117 4.06 5.95 -1.13
CA SER A 117 3.74 4.53 -1.38
C SER A 117 3.30 4.32 -2.83
N LEU A 118 2.49 5.20 -3.37
CA LEU A 118 2.04 5.14 -4.76
C LEU A 118 3.21 5.29 -5.74
N ILE A 119 4.10 6.23 -5.48
CA ILE A 119 5.29 6.48 -6.32
C ILE A 119 6.19 5.24 -6.33
N MET A 120 6.44 4.64 -5.16
CA MET A 120 7.26 3.44 -5.05
C MET A 120 6.63 2.26 -5.80
N PHE A 121 5.32 2.07 -5.64
CA PHE A 121 4.65 0.98 -6.34
C PHE A 121 4.61 1.19 -7.85
N ARG A 122 4.40 2.42 -8.30
CA ARG A 122 4.45 2.76 -9.72
C ARG A 122 5.83 2.44 -10.30
N ALA A 123 6.90 2.77 -9.58
CA ALA A 123 8.26 2.47 -10.00
C ALA A 123 8.49 0.96 -10.11
N LEU A 124 7.98 0.18 -9.16
CA LEU A 124 8.05 -1.27 -9.19
C LEU A 124 7.32 -1.83 -10.43
N CYS A 125 6.11 -1.35 -10.70
CA CYS A 125 5.34 -1.77 -11.88
C CYS A 125 6.08 -1.45 -13.18
N GLY A 126 6.68 -0.27 -13.27
CA GLY A 126 7.47 0.14 -14.42
C GLY A 126 8.67 -0.77 -14.65
N TYR A 127 9.37 -1.13 -13.58
CA TYR A 127 10.51 -2.05 -13.64
C TYR A 127 10.07 -3.44 -14.11
N LEU A 128 8.98 -3.97 -13.57
CA LEU A 128 8.49 -5.31 -13.92
C LEU A 128 7.96 -5.41 -15.35
N ARG A 129 7.48 -4.31 -15.91
CA ARG A 129 7.02 -4.26 -17.30
C ARG A 129 8.17 -4.12 -18.30
N GLY A 130 9.25 -3.55 -17.82
CA GLY A 130 10.41 -3.24 -18.60
C GLY A 130 11.13 -4.38 -19.17
#